data_d2a55200283e09bcebc1123cb6e5982f
#
_entry.id   d2a55200283e09bcebc1123cb6e5982f
#
_cell.length_a   1.000
_cell.length_b   1.000
_cell.length_c   1.000
_cell.angle_alpha   90.00
_cell.angle_beta   90.00
_cell.angle_gamma   90.00
#
_symmetry.space_group_name_H-M   'P 1'
#
loop_
_entity.id
_entity.type
_entity.pdbx_description
1 polymer ?
#
loop_
_entity_poly.entity_id
_entity_poly.type
_entity_poly.pdbx_seq_one_letter_code
_entity_poly.pdbx_strand_id
1 'polypeptide(L)'
;MVRSDARENRARILAAAREAFAEDSATSMNQVAQRAGVGAGTLYRNFPTREALVLAVYQDEVERIIGAVPALLARLSPLEALRRWTTDLVEAMRRKHGLGDALSPGAHQAISEQSYGPVIAAITQLLDAGKKDGSIRTDADPGDFLQLTGALWRAASSPEDRAPRMLALILDGLRTQPQG
;
A
#
# COMPACT_ATOMS: atom_id res chain seq x y z
N MET A 1 3.78 0.76 31.50
CA MET A 1 3.32 -0.63 31.31
C MET A 1 2.00 -0.70 30.51
N VAL A 2 0.87 -0.21 30.98
CA VAL A 2 -0.44 -0.37 30.31
C VAL A 2 -0.52 0.19 28.86
N ARG A 3 0.17 1.30 28.54
CA ARG A 3 0.18 1.90 27.19
C ARG A 3 1.05 1.13 26.18
N SER A 4 2.10 0.45 26.64
CA SER A 4 2.95 -0.41 25.80
C SER A 4 2.17 -1.64 25.36
N ASP A 5 1.53 -2.31 26.32
CA ASP A 5 0.77 -3.55 26.08
C ASP A 5 -0.42 -3.33 25.11
N ALA A 6 -1.05 -2.13 25.19
CA ALA A 6 -2.15 -1.78 24.28
C ALA A 6 -1.65 -1.57 22.84
N ARG A 7 -0.49 -0.93 22.64
CA ARG A 7 0.13 -0.75 21.32
C ARG A 7 0.58 -2.08 20.72
N GLU A 8 1.21 -2.93 21.53
CA GLU A 8 1.64 -4.26 21.09
C GLU A 8 0.46 -5.14 20.72
N ASN A 9 -0.61 -5.14 21.52
CA ASN A 9 -1.84 -5.85 21.19
C ASN A 9 -2.46 -5.36 19.89
N ARG A 10 -2.53 -4.03 19.68
CA ARG A 10 -3.04 -3.46 18.44
C ARG A 10 -2.19 -3.87 17.23
N ALA A 11 -0.87 -3.82 17.33
CA ALA A 11 0.04 -4.23 16.27
C ALA A 11 -0.11 -5.72 15.93
N ARG A 12 -0.22 -6.59 16.94
CA ARG A 12 -0.47 -8.03 16.73
C ARG A 12 -1.81 -8.29 16.03
N ILE A 13 -2.86 -7.59 16.43
CA ILE A 13 -4.18 -7.71 15.78
C ILE A 13 -4.09 -7.29 14.31
N LEU A 14 -3.43 -6.16 13.99
CA LEU A 14 -3.29 -5.69 12.62
C LEU A 14 -2.47 -6.66 11.75
N ALA A 15 -1.38 -7.21 12.28
CA ALA A 15 -0.57 -8.19 11.57
C ALA A 15 -1.37 -9.47 11.27
N ALA A 16 -2.03 -10.03 12.27
CA ALA A 16 -2.88 -11.22 12.12
C ALA A 16 -4.06 -10.99 11.16
N ALA A 17 -4.69 -9.82 11.23
CA ALA A 17 -5.79 -9.46 10.33
C ALA A 17 -5.32 -9.32 8.88
N ARG A 18 -4.16 -8.73 8.64
CA ARG A 18 -3.56 -8.59 7.30
C ARG A 18 -3.34 -9.95 6.65
N GLU A 19 -2.72 -10.89 7.38
CA GLU A 19 -2.49 -12.25 6.90
C GLU A 19 -3.81 -12.99 6.66
N ALA A 20 -4.72 -12.95 7.64
CA ALA A 20 -6.00 -13.62 7.55
C ALA A 20 -6.85 -13.15 6.37
N PHE A 21 -6.93 -11.83 6.14
CA PHE A 21 -7.68 -11.26 5.03
C PHE A 21 -7.00 -11.45 3.67
N ALA A 22 -5.69 -11.66 3.63
CA ALA A 22 -4.99 -12.03 2.40
C ALA A 22 -5.28 -13.48 1.99
N GLU A 23 -5.46 -14.37 2.95
CA GLU A 23 -5.83 -15.78 2.72
C GLU A 23 -7.30 -15.94 2.38
N ASP A 24 -8.17 -15.31 3.17
CA ASP A 24 -9.64 -15.36 3.02
C ASP A 24 -10.26 -14.05 3.46
N SER A 25 -10.80 -13.31 2.51
CA SER A 25 -11.49 -12.04 2.75
C SER A 25 -12.72 -12.18 3.65
N ALA A 26 -13.30 -13.39 3.80
CA ALA A 26 -14.45 -13.67 4.67
C ALA A 26 -14.06 -13.98 6.13
N THR A 27 -12.76 -14.04 6.47
CA THR A 27 -12.29 -14.34 7.83
C THR A 27 -13.01 -13.49 8.89
N SER A 28 -13.53 -14.14 9.91
CA SER A 28 -14.31 -13.50 10.98
C SER A 28 -13.43 -12.79 12.01
N MET A 29 -14.00 -11.82 12.73
CA MET A 29 -13.33 -11.11 13.84
C MET A 29 -12.79 -12.08 14.91
N ASN A 30 -13.52 -13.13 15.22
CA ASN A 30 -13.09 -14.13 16.23
C ASN A 30 -11.88 -14.95 15.74
N GLN A 31 -11.83 -15.30 14.46
CA GLN A 31 -10.66 -15.98 13.88
C GLN A 31 -9.42 -15.06 13.88
N VAL A 32 -9.61 -13.77 13.61
CA VAL A 32 -8.52 -12.78 13.75
C VAL A 32 -8.04 -12.70 15.19
N ALA A 33 -8.95 -12.63 16.19
CA ALA A 33 -8.57 -12.60 17.60
C ALA A 33 -7.74 -13.84 17.99
N GLN A 34 -8.16 -15.02 17.55
CA GLN A 34 -7.46 -16.28 17.79
C GLN A 34 -6.06 -16.26 17.17
N ARG A 35 -5.91 -15.84 15.90
CA ARG A 35 -4.60 -15.72 15.22
C ARG A 35 -3.69 -14.71 15.89
N ALA A 36 -4.24 -13.59 16.37
CA ALA A 36 -3.50 -12.56 17.08
C ALA A 36 -3.09 -12.96 18.53
N GLY A 37 -3.59 -14.09 19.05
CA GLY A 37 -3.38 -14.51 20.43
C GLY A 37 -3.97 -13.52 21.44
N VAL A 38 -5.13 -12.92 21.12
CA VAL A 38 -5.84 -12.00 22.03
C VAL A 38 -7.27 -12.48 22.27
N GLY A 39 -7.83 -12.13 23.42
CA GLY A 39 -9.24 -12.39 23.68
C GLY A 39 -10.15 -11.54 22.79
N ALA A 40 -11.33 -12.08 22.42
CA ALA A 40 -12.34 -11.38 21.62
C ALA A 40 -12.68 -9.99 22.19
N GLY A 41 -12.84 -9.87 23.52
CA GLY A 41 -13.10 -8.59 24.18
C GLY A 41 -11.98 -7.55 23.98
N THR A 42 -10.73 -7.99 23.87
CA THR A 42 -9.60 -7.12 23.56
C THR A 42 -9.64 -6.66 22.10
N LEU A 43 -9.97 -7.54 21.18
CA LEU A 43 -10.13 -7.20 19.77
C LEU A 43 -11.25 -6.17 19.58
N TYR A 44 -12.46 -6.42 20.11
CA TYR A 44 -13.60 -5.52 19.97
C TYR A 44 -13.42 -4.17 20.65
N ARG A 45 -12.63 -4.09 21.72
CA ARG A 45 -12.25 -2.78 22.32
C ARG A 45 -11.33 -1.97 21.43
N ASN A 46 -10.45 -2.61 20.64
CA ASN A 46 -9.56 -1.94 19.68
C ASN A 46 -10.27 -1.61 18.38
N PHE A 47 -11.13 -2.51 17.91
CA PHE A 47 -11.82 -2.44 16.62
C PHE A 47 -13.27 -2.88 16.80
N PRO A 48 -14.19 -1.94 17.09
CA PRO A 48 -15.59 -2.26 17.41
C PRO A 48 -16.33 -2.97 16.28
N THR A 49 -15.93 -2.74 15.03
CA THR A 49 -16.55 -3.34 13.85
C THR A 49 -15.50 -3.96 12.93
N ARG A 50 -15.95 -4.87 12.05
CA ARG A 50 -15.11 -5.42 10.98
C ARG A 50 -14.57 -4.31 10.07
N GLU A 51 -15.42 -3.34 9.70
CA GLU A 51 -15.03 -2.18 8.90
C GLU A 51 -13.89 -1.39 9.54
N ALA A 52 -13.97 -1.12 10.85
CA ALA A 52 -12.92 -0.43 11.59
C ALA A 52 -11.59 -1.20 11.58
N LEU A 53 -11.63 -2.53 11.65
CA LEU A 53 -10.44 -3.36 11.55
C LEU A 53 -9.84 -3.33 10.14
N VAL A 54 -10.67 -3.54 9.10
CA VAL A 54 -10.24 -3.51 7.70
C VAL A 54 -9.63 -2.16 7.33
N LEU A 55 -10.27 -1.06 7.77
CA LEU A 55 -9.77 0.30 7.59
C LEU A 55 -8.38 0.48 8.22
N ALA A 56 -8.21 0.02 9.45
CA ALA A 56 -6.96 0.15 10.17
C ALA A 56 -5.83 -0.72 9.57
N VAL A 57 -6.15 -1.92 9.09
CA VAL A 57 -5.20 -2.78 8.36
C VAL A 57 -4.71 -2.08 7.10
N TYR A 58 -5.62 -1.45 6.35
CA TYR A 58 -5.27 -0.72 5.15
C TYR A 58 -4.39 0.49 5.43
N GLN A 59 -4.73 1.29 6.45
CA GLN A 59 -3.94 2.46 6.85
C GLN A 59 -2.51 2.04 7.25
N ASP A 60 -2.38 1.01 8.08
CA ASP A 60 -1.08 0.46 8.50
C ASP A 60 -0.26 -0.05 7.29
N GLU A 61 -0.91 -0.66 6.30
CA GLU A 61 -0.24 -1.12 5.09
C GLU A 61 0.28 0.03 4.23
N VAL A 62 -0.52 1.09 4.03
CA VAL A 62 -0.10 2.30 3.31
C VAL A 62 1.05 2.99 4.04
N GLU A 63 0.97 3.16 5.35
CA GLU A 63 2.05 3.75 6.16
C GLU A 63 3.36 2.97 6.01
N ARG A 64 3.31 1.63 6.02
CA ARG A 64 4.50 0.79 5.82
C ARG A 64 5.10 0.96 4.42
N ILE A 65 4.26 1.00 3.38
CA ILE A 65 4.71 1.19 2.01
C ILE A 65 5.39 2.56 1.86
N ILE A 66 4.78 3.62 2.38
CA ILE A 66 5.36 4.97 2.38
C ILE A 66 6.69 4.98 3.16
N GLY A 67 6.70 4.42 4.35
CA GLY A 67 7.89 4.36 5.21
C GLY A 67 9.04 3.52 4.65
N ALA A 68 8.80 2.66 3.66
CA ALA A 68 9.84 1.84 3.03
C ALA A 68 10.75 2.63 2.06
N VAL A 69 10.35 3.81 1.59
CA VAL A 69 11.08 4.58 0.56
C VAL A 69 12.55 4.82 0.92
N PRO A 70 12.92 5.31 2.12
CA PRO A 70 14.33 5.53 2.45
C PRO A 70 15.17 4.24 2.40
N ALA A 71 14.61 3.13 2.88
CA ALA A 71 15.29 1.85 2.89
C ALA A 71 15.46 1.26 1.47
N LEU A 72 14.50 1.49 0.58
CA LEU A 72 14.58 1.10 -0.83
C LEU A 72 15.66 1.91 -1.54
N LEU A 73 15.68 3.25 -1.38
CA LEU A 73 16.67 4.13 -1.99
C LEU A 73 18.09 3.90 -1.45
N ALA A 74 18.23 3.38 -0.24
CA ALA A 74 19.55 3.03 0.32
C ALA A 74 20.15 1.74 -0.29
N ARG A 75 19.33 0.90 -0.95
CA ARG A 75 19.73 -0.44 -1.42
C ARG A 75 19.61 -0.64 -2.93
N LEU A 76 18.77 0.13 -3.59
CA LEU A 76 18.40 -0.04 -4.99
C LEU A 76 18.66 1.26 -5.76
N SER A 77 18.84 1.14 -7.08
CA SER A 77 18.78 2.32 -7.94
C SER A 77 17.40 2.98 -7.87
N PRO A 78 17.28 4.30 -8.11
CA PRO A 78 16.01 5.00 -8.02
C PRO A 78 14.88 4.38 -8.86
N LEU A 79 15.18 3.94 -10.09
CA LEU A 79 14.19 3.26 -10.95
C LEU A 79 13.76 1.89 -10.38
N GLU A 80 14.68 1.14 -9.80
CA GLU A 80 14.34 -0.14 -9.16
C GLU A 80 13.58 0.06 -7.86
N ALA A 81 13.95 1.07 -7.07
CA ALA A 81 13.22 1.46 -5.87
C ALA A 81 11.78 1.87 -6.22
N LEU A 82 11.60 2.71 -7.27
CA LEU A 82 10.30 3.12 -7.78
C LEU A 82 9.49 1.91 -8.27
N ARG A 83 10.09 1.00 -9.04
CA ARG A 83 9.45 -0.23 -9.50
C ARG A 83 8.97 -1.09 -8.33
N ARG A 84 9.85 -1.37 -7.37
CA ARG A 84 9.52 -2.19 -6.21
C ARG A 84 8.41 -1.57 -5.38
N TRP A 85 8.55 -0.29 -5.06
CA TRP A 85 7.57 0.47 -4.30
C TRP A 85 6.19 0.48 -4.98
N THR A 86 6.16 0.70 -6.30
CA THR A 86 4.90 0.70 -7.08
C THR A 86 4.26 -0.68 -7.09
N THR A 87 5.05 -1.76 -7.21
CA THR A 87 4.53 -3.12 -7.13
C THR A 87 3.85 -3.37 -5.78
N ASP A 88 4.51 -3.01 -4.68
CA ASP A 88 3.96 -3.17 -3.33
C ASP A 88 2.67 -2.35 -3.13
N LEU A 89 2.61 -1.13 -3.69
CA LEU A 89 1.41 -0.29 -3.68
C LEU A 89 0.26 -0.90 -4.48
N VAL A 90 0.53 -1.41 -5.68
CA VAL A 90 -0.48 -2.05 -6.54
C VAL A 90 -1.05 -3.30 -5.85
N GLU A 91 -0.21 -4.10 -5.22
CA GLU A 91 -0.65 -5.28 -4.45
C GLU A 91 -1.53 -4.90 -3.25
N ALA A 92 -1.19 -3.83 -2.53
CA ALA A 92 -2.01 -3.31 -1.43
C ALA A 92 -3.39 -2.84 -1.94
N MET A 93 -3.43 -2.16 -3.09
CA MET A 93 -4.68 -1.74 -3.72
C MET A 93 -5.55 -2.93 -4.15
N ARG A 94 -4.94 -4.00 -4.67
CA ARG A 94 -5.67 -5.25 -5.01
C ARG A 94 -6.32 -5.88 -3.79
N ARG A 95 -5.56 -6.01 -2.69
CA ARG A 95 -6.09 -6.54 -1.42
C ARG A 95 -7.25 -5.72 -0.89
N LYS A 96 -7.15 -4.38 -0.95
CA LYS A 96 -8.24 -3.48 -0.59
C LYS A 96 -9.53 -3.75 -1.39
N HIS A 97 -9.39 -3.96 -2.71
CA HIS A 97 -10.55 -4.22 -3.57
C HIS A 97 -11.17 -5.60 -3.31
N GLY A 98 -10.37 -6.60 -2.93
CA GLY A 98 -10.87 -7.90 -2.48
C GLY A 98 -11.67 -7.84 -1.17
N LEU A 99 -11.52 -6.76 -0.39
CA LEU A 99 -12.27 -6.48 0.84
C LEU A 99 -13.40 -5.44 0.61
N GLY A 100 -13.71 -5.13 -0.65
CA GLY A 100 -14.62 -4.03 -1.02
C GLY A 100 -15.99 -4.08 -0.32
N ASP A 101 -16.57 -5.26 -0.16
CA ASP A 101 -17.85 -5.46 0.52
C ASP A 101 -17.79 -5.18 2.04
N ALA A 102 -16.60 -5.08 2.62
CA ALA A 102 -16.40 -4.80 4.04
C ALA A 102 -16.27 -3.31 4.36
N LEU A 103 -16.17 -2.44 3.34
CA LEU A 103 -15.99 -1.00 3.50
C LEU A 103 -17.14 -0.25 2.85
N SER A 104 -17.71 0.71 3.59
CA SER A 104 -18.70 1.65 3.02
C SER A 104 -18.05 2.57 1.96
N PRO A 105 -18.83 3.12 1.01
CA PRO A 105 -18.31 4.10 0.03
C PRO A 105 -17.63 5.29 0.70
N GLY A 106 -18.17 5.78 1.82
CA GLY A 106 -17.59 6.88 2.59
C GLY A 106 -16.24 6.52 3.21
N ALA A 107 -16.07 5.29 3.72
CA ALA A 107 -14.80 4.82 4.23
C ALA A 107 -13.75 4.71 3.13
N HIS A 108 -14.13 4.23 1.93
CA HIS A 108 -13.26 4.21 0.77
C HIS A 108 -12.75 5.59 0.37
N GLN A 109 -13.65 6.57 0.33
CA GLN A 109 -13.31 7.96 -0.01
C GLN A 109 -12.38 8.58 1.04
N ALA A 110 -12.70 8.44 2.33
CA ALA A 110 -11.89 8.97 3.42
C ALA A 110 -10.45 8.42 3.40
N ILE A 111 -10.28 7.11 3.15
CA ILE A 111 -8.96 6.50 2.99
C ILE A 111 -8.19 7.14 1.84
N SER A 112 -8.85 7.28 0.69
CA SER A 112 -8.22 7.81 -0.51
C SER A 112 -7.76 9.25 -0.30
N GLU A 113 -8.59 10.08 0.33
CA GLU A 113 -8.25 11.47 0.66
C GLU A 113 -7.09 11.57 1.66
N GLN A 114 -7.12 10.77 2.72
CA GLN A 114 -6.07 10.76 3.75
C GLN A 114 -4.72 10.24 3.22
N SER A 115 -4.75 9.27 2.30
CA SER A 115 -3.55 8.64 1.77
C SER A 115 -2.93 9.41 0.62
N TYR A 116 -3.68 10.27 -0.07
CA TYR A 116 -3.22 10.95 -1.29
C TYR A 116 -1.95 11.76 -1.08
N GLY A 117 -1.95 12.68 -0.12
CA GLY A 117 -0.79 13.53 0.17
C GLY A 117 0.47 12.74 0.53
N PRO A 118 0.42 11.83 1.52
CA PRO A 118 1.53 10.96 1.87
C PRO A 118 2.05 10.10 0.71
N VAL A 119 1.17 9.55 -0.13
CA VAL A 119 1.56 8.76 -1.32
C VAL A 119 2.26 9.64 -2.35
N ILE A 120 1.74 10.84 -2.64
CA ILE A 120 2.41 11.81 -3.52
C ILE A 120 3.80 12.17 -2.99
N ALA A 121 3.95 12.41 -1.69
CA ALA A 121 5.24 12.72 -1.10
C ALA A 121 6.25 11.56 -1.26
N ALA A 122 5.82 10.32 -1.12
CA ALA A 122 6.65 9.15 -1.35
C ALA A 122 7.10 9.03 -2.82
N ILE A 123 6.18 9.24 -3.77
CA ILE A 123 6.47 9.26 -5.20
C ILE A 123 7.47 10.38 -5.52
N THR A 124 7.27 11.57 -4.97
CA THR A 124 8.18 12.72 -5.16
C THR A 124 9.60 12.36 -4.73
N GLN A 125 9.78 11.74 -3.55
CA GLN A 125 11.11 11.33 -3.08
C GLN A 125 11.79 10.34 -4.04
N LEU A 126 11.04 9.36 -4.58
CA LEU A 126 11.56 8.38 -5.53
C LEU A 126 11.93 9.02 -6.88
N LEU A 127 11.06 9.88 -7.42
CA LEU A 127 11.32 10.59 -8.67
C LEU A 127 12.50 11.56 -8.53
N ASP A 128 12.58 12.33 -7.44
CA ASP A 128 13.65 13.27 -7.21
C ASP A 128 15.01 12.59 -7.06
N ALA A 129 15.07 11.41 -6.45
CA ALA A 129 16.27 10.60 -6.41
C ALA A 129 16.74 10.22 -7.83
N GLY A 130 15.82 9.79 -8.71
CA GLY A 130 16.14 9.44 -10.09
C GLY A 130 16.41 10.64 -11.01
N LYS A 131 15.79 11.79 -10.75
CA LYS A 131 16.15 13.05 -11.42
C LYS A 131 17.58 13.49 -11.05
N LYS A 132 17.94 13.33 -9.78
CA LYS A 132 19.26 13.72 -9.27
C LYS A 132 20.38 12.85 -9.84
N ASP A 133 20.17 11.55 -10.02
CA ASP A 133 21.18 10.66 -10.61
C ASP A 133 21.11 10.59 -12.15
N GLY A 134 20.14 11.28 -12.76
CA GLY A 134 19.95 11.36 -14.20
C GLY A 134 19.25 10.14 -14.81
N SER A 135 18.75 9.21 -14.04
CA SER A 135 18.05 8.02 -14.53
C SER A 135 16.58 8.29 -14.89
N ILE A 136 15.98 9.33 -14.31
CA ILE A 136 14.60 9.76 -14.55
C ILE A 136 14.58 11.15 -15.17
N ARG A 137 13.71 11.35 -16.18
CA ARG A 137 13.50 12.63 -16.85
C ARG A 137 13.06 13.71 -15.86
N THR A 138 13.53 14.95 -16.06
CA THR A 138 13.33 16.06 -15.11
C THR A 138 11.90 16.56 -15.02
N ASP A 139 11.10 16.36 -16.08
CA ASP A 139 9.71 16.78 -16.18
C ASP A 139 8.71 15.70 -15.66
N ALA A 140 9.19 14.59 -15.11
CA ALA A 140 8.31 13.58 -14.49
C ALA A 140 7.53 14.17 -13.32
N ASP A 141 6.20 14.15 -13.40
CA ASP A 141 5.28 14.66 -12.37
C ASP A 141 4.77 13.51 -11.47
N PRO A 142 4.79 13.66 -10.12
CA PRO A 142 4.31 12.60 -9.22
C PRO A 142 2.80 12.35 -9.31
N GLY A 143 2.00 13.36 -9.65
CA GLY A 143 0.56 13.22 -9.83
C GLY A 143 0.24 12.43 -11.11
N ASP A 144 0.92 12.73 -12.21
CA ASP A 144 0.79 11.98 -13.47
C ASP A 144 1.21 10.51 -13.28
N PHE A 145 2.32 10.28 -12.57
CA PHE A 145 2.76 8.93 -12.24
C PHE A 145 1.70 8.16 -11.43
N LEU A 146 1.12 8.79 -10.40
CA LEU A 146 0.06 8.18 -9.61
C LEU A 146 -1.18 7.85 -10.45
N GLN A 147 -1.59 8.73 -11.37
CA GLN A 147 -2.70 8.48 -12.28
C GLN A 147 -2.44 7.30 -13.21
N LEU A 148 -1.26 7.22 -13.80
CA LEU A 148 -0.87 6.10 -14.66
C LEU A 148 -0.86 4.78 -13.89
N THR A 149 -0.32 4.77 -12.67
CA THR A 149 -0.28 3.58 -11.82
C THR A 149 -1.66 3.18 -11.31
N GLY A 150 -2.61 4.11 -11.26
CA GLY A 150 -4.02 3.86 -10.96
C GLY A 150 -4.71 2.86 -11.92
N ALA A 151 -4.18 2.63 -13.12
CA ALA A 151 -4.66 1.58 -14.03
C ALA A 151 -4.11 0.19 -13.69
N LEU A 152 -2.97 0.09 -13.01
CA LEU A 152 -2.25 -1.17 -12.80
C LEU A 152 -3.02 -2.16 -11.91
N TRP A 153 -3.67 -1.68 -10.85
CA TRP A 153 -4.43 -2.56 -9.96
C TRP A 153 -5.68 -3.12 -10.65
N ARG A 154 -6.30 -2.39 -11.58
CA ARG A 154 -7.40 -2.92 -12.42
C ARG A 154 -6.89 -3.97 -13.41
N ALA A 155 -5.73 -3.74 -14.02
CA ALA A 155 -5.09 -4.67 -14.93
C ALA A 155 -4.62 -5.96 -14.23
N ALA A 156 -4.20 -5.85 -12.99
CA ALA A 156 -3.75 -6.96 -12.17
C ALA A 156 -4.88 -7.94 -11.79
N SER A 157 -6.14 -7.53 -11.91
CA SER A 157 -7.32 -8.39 -11.74
C SER A 157 -7.69 -9.17 -13.01
N SER A 158 -6.96 -8.99 -14.11
CA SER A 158 -7.18 -9.74 -15.35
C SER A 158 -6.50 -11.11 -15.28
N PRO A 159 -7.06 -12.15 -15.98
CA PRO A 159 -6.46 -13.49 -16.02
C PRO A 159 -5.01 -13.54 -16.56
N GLU A 160 -4.61 -12.54 -17.32
CA GLU A 160 -3.29 -12.46 -17.98
C GLU A 160 -2.23 -11.71 -17.16
N ASP A 161 -2.56 -11.21 -15.97
CA ASP A 161 -1.72 -10.34 -15.13
C ASP A 161 -0.88 -9.35 -15.95
N ARG A 162 -1.53 -8.32 -16.48
CA ARG A 162 -0.87 -7.31 -17.35
C ARG A 162 -0.10 -6.26 -16.54
N ALA A 163 -0.31 -6.18 -15.24
CA ALA A 163 0.25 -5.11 -14.41
C ALA A 163 1.79 -5.02 -14.49
N PRO A 164 2.58 -6.11 -14.46
CA PRO A 164 4.03 -6.02 -14.58
C PRO A 164 4.50 -5.44 -15.92
N ARG A 165 3.82 -5.81 -17.04
CA ARG A 165 4.15 -5.29 -18.38
C ARG A 165 3.80 -3.81 -18.51
N MET A 166 2.64 -3.40 -18.00
CA MET A 166 2.22 -1.99 -17.97
C MET A 166 3.16 -1.15 -17.10
N LEU A 167 3.57 -1.67 -15.93
CA LEU A 167 4.54 -0.99 -15.08
C LEU A 167 5.89 -0.82 -15.79
N ALA A 168 6.37 -1.83 -16.50
CA ALA A 168 7.60 -1.72 -17.30
C ALA A 168 7.49 -0.59 -18.33
N LEU A 169 6.38 -0.50 -19.07
CA LEU A 169 6.14 0.57 -20.05
C LEU A 169 6.13 1.97 -19.40
N ILE A 170 5.51 2.10 -18.22
CA ILE A 170 5.49 3.37 -17.47
C ILE A 170 6.92 3.75 -17.06
N LEU A 171 7.69 2.81 -16.51
CA LEU A 171 9.06 3.06 -16.07
C LEU A 171 10.00 3.36 -17.24
N ASP A 172 9.84 2.70 -18.38
CA ASP A 172 10.61 3.00 -19.60
C ASP A 172 10.31 4.41 -20.11
N GLY A 173 9.05 4.86 -20.05
CA GLY A 173 8.64 6.23 -20.36
C GLY A 173 9.22 7.30 -19.43
N LEU A 174 9.63 6.93 -18.22
CA LEU A 174 10.27 7.82 -17.25
C LEU A 174 11.79 7.95 -17.45
N ARG A 175 12.41 7.03 -18.18
CA ARG A 175 13.88 7.07 -18.40
C ARG A 175 14.29 8.32 -19.13
N THR A 176 15.44 8.87 -18.74
CA THR A 176 16.09 9.90 -19.52
C THR A 176 16.48 9.32 -20.89
N GLN A 177 15.99 9.94 -21.97
CA GLN A 177 16.44 9.55 -23.31
C GLN A 177 17.87 10.04 -23.53
N PRO A 178 18.78 9.23 -24.09
CA PRO A 178 20.07 9.73 -24.53
C PRO A 178 19.81 10.86 -25.54
N GLN A 179 20.38 12.02 -25.28
CA GLN A 179 20.38 13.11 -26.26
C GLN A 179 21.16 12.59 -27.47
N GLY A 180 20.47 12.41 -28.60
CA GLY A 180 21.06 12.04 -29.88
C GLY A 180 21.93 13.16 -30.45
#